data_435ecf80a34df5a20caba13e6b20fc65
#
_entry.id   435ecf80a34df5a20caba13e6b20fc65
#
_cell.length_a   1.000
_cell.length_b   1.000
_cell.length_c   1.000
_cell.angle_alpha   90.00
_cell.angle_beta   90.00
_cell.angle_gamma   90.00
#
_symmetry.space_group_name_H-M   'P 1'
#
loop_
_entity.id
_entity.type
_entity.pdbx_description
1 polymer ?
#
loop_
_entity_poly.entity_id
_entity_poly.type
_entity_poly.pdbx_seq_one_letter_code
_entity_poly.pdbx_strand_id
1 'polypeptide(L)'
;MVPHLMPIHRILIPLLTSVGCLLALTPALRAEAIPPSHKINGFAVGAQAYSFNRFSVFEAIEKTAEAGGKVIEFYPGQRLTREEPNLRWNHGAGEDVITRVEEKLKKHGIKAVNYGVVSGKDQWEWENIFKFADRLKLYAITTEDATKLNIIEPLVKKYDIRVAIHNHPRKPNDPGYKVWDPHYILEVTKGRDERIGACADTGHWQTSGLDPLFCVKLLKGRVISSHMKDKTEFGTGQHDVPYGTGVGRLGLVLDELKKQGFEGNISVEYEYNWDNSVPDIKKCVDFVRQHGAAK
;
A
#
# COMPACT_ATOMS: atom_id res chain seq x y z
N MET A 1 -10.43 -98.07 -7.07
CA MET A 1 -9.52 -97.02 -6.70
C MET A 1 -10.12 -95.68 -7.11
N VAL A 2 -10.59 -94.90 -6.18
CA VAL A 2 -11.22 -93.61 -6.42
C VAL A 2 -10.28 -92.55 -5.81
N PRO A 3 -9.85 -91.51 -6.53
CA PRO A 3 -9.00 -90.49 -5.95
C PRO A 3 -9.82 -89.46 -5.16
N HIS A 4 -9.35 -89.20 -3.96
CA HIS A 4 -9.86 -88.16 -3.05
C HIS A 4 -9.58 -86.76 -3.61
N LEU A 5 -10.61 -85.95 -3.75
CA LEU A 5 -10.57 -84.53 -3.99
C LEU A 5 -10.32 -83.79 -2.64
N MET A 6 -9.27 -83.00 -2.56
CA MET A 6 -8.98 -82.07 -1.47
C MET A 6 -9.81 -80.78 -1.59
N PRO A 7 -10.30 -80.22 -0.47
CA PRO A 7 -11.05 -78.97 -0.51
C PRO A 7 -10.13 -77.72 -0.67
N ILE A 8 -10.54 -76.78 -1.55
CA ILE A 8 -9.92 -75.53 -1.78
C ILE A 8 -10.31 -74.57 -0.67
N HIS A 9 -9.30 -74.11 0.12
CA HIS A 9 -9.51 -73.06 1.10
C HIS A 9 -9.55 -71.71 0.38
N ARG A 10 -10.70 -71.03 0.44
CA ARG A 10 -10.86 -69.63 0.02
C ARG A 10 -10.21 -68.72 1.08
N ILE A 11 -9.14 -68.05 0.72
CA ILE A 11 -8.53 -66.98 1.52
C ILE A 11 -9.36 -65.70 1.28
N LEU A 12 -10.07 -65.25 2.31
CA LEU A 12 -10.69 -63.94 2.33
C LEU A 12 -9.60 -62.86 2.62
N ILE A 13 -9.34 -62.03 1.65
CA ILE A 13 -8.50 -60.85 1.81
C ILE A 13 -9.40 -59.71 2.33
N PRO A 14 -9.13 -59.10 3.50
CA PRO A 14 -9.90 -57.94 3.97
C PRO A 14 -9.55 -56.73 3.13
N LEU A 15 -10.59 -56.10 2.54
CA LEU A 15 -10.51 -54.83 1.84
C LEU A 15 -10.29 -53.74 2.88
N LEU A 16 -9.06 -53.24 3.02
CA LEU A 16 -8.80 -52.04 3.79
C LEU A 16 -9.31 -50.82 3.01
N THR A 17 -10.46 -50.28 3.41
CA THR A 17 -10.91 -48.96 2.96
C THR A 17 -10.10 -47.89 3.66
N SER A 18 -9.12 -47.32 2.94
CA SER A 18 -8.42 -46.10 3.37
C SER A 18 -9.38 -44.92 3.27
N VAL A 19 -9.87 -44.47 4.42
CA VAL A 19 -10.55 -43.15 4.54
C VAL A 19 -9.50 -42.07 4.31
N GLY A 20 -9.41 -41.59 3.08
CA GLY A 20 -8.61 -40.40 2.76
C GLY A 20 -9.21 -39.16 3.46
N CYS A 21 -8.54 -38.70 4.50
CA CYS A 21 -8.84 -37.40 5.12
C CYS A 21 -8.51 -36.31 4.10
N LEU A 22 -9.52 -35.82 3.35
CA LEU A 22 -9.41 -34.58 2.61
C LEU A 22 -9.23 -33.45 3.64
N LEU A 23 -7.98 -33.07 3.90
CA LEU A 23 -7.67 -31.78 4.51
C LEU A 23 -8.19 -30.70 3.55
N ALA A 24 -9.37 -30.15 3.85
CA ALA A 24 -9.84 -28.93 3.23
C ALA A 24 -8.80 -27.85 3.56
N LEU A 25 -7.94 -27.52 2.58
CA LEU A 25 -7.13 -26.31 2.61
C LEU A 25 -8.13 -25.16 2.67
N THR A 26 -8.37 -24.65 3.89
CA THR A 26 -9.00 -23.33 4.04
C THR A 26 -8.14 -22.35 3.24
N PRO A 27 -8.70 -21.62 2.27
CA PRO A 27 -7.93 -20.59 1.60
C PRO A 27 -7.40 -19.66 2.69
N ALA A 28 -6.07 -19.48 2.76
CA ALA A 28 -5.49 -18.48 3.62
C ALA A 28 -6.24 -17.16 3.34
N LEU A 29 -6.76 -16.53 4.38
CA LEU A 29 -7.41 -15.22 4.29
C LEU A 29 -6.38 -14.29 3.65
N ARG A 30 -6.56 -14.02 2.37
CA ARG A 30 -5.68 -13.10 1.63
C ARG A 30 -6.02 -11.70 2.11
N ALA A 31 -5.01 -10.88 2.44
CA ALA A 31 -5.20 -9.47 2.83
C ALA A 31 -6.29 -8.84 1.95
N GLU A 32 -7.26 -8.19 2.57
CA GLU A 32 -8.47 -7.73 1.88
C GLU A 32 -8.07 -6.83 0.71
N ALA A 33 -8.38 -7.28 -0.51
CA ALA A 33 -8.11 -6.50 -1.70
C ALA A 33 -8.95 -5.21 -1.67
N ILE A 34 -8.39 -4.12 -2.18
CA ILE A 34 -9.15 -2.87 -2.27
C ILE A 34 -10.34 -3.08 -3.21
N PRO A 35 -11.60 -2.90 -2.73
CA PRO A 35 -12.79 -3.23 -3.52
C PRO A 35 -12.87 -2.45 -4.84
N PRO A 36 -13.41 -3.04 -5.92
CA PRO A 36 -13.60 -2.36 -7.20
C PRO A 36 -14.39 -1.05 -7.10
N SER A 37 -15.34 -0.95 -6.17
CA SER A 37 -16.11 0.28 -5.89
C SER A 37 -15.25 1.47 -5.44
N HIS A 38 -14.02 1.20 -4.97
CA HIS A 38 -13.04 2.20 -4.55
C HIS A 38 -11.90 2.35 -5.56
N LYS A 39 -12.10 1.88 -6.82
CA LYS A 39 -11.12 2.04 -7.90
C LYS A 39 -11.63 3.00 -8.96
N ILE A 40 -10.70 3.71 -9.58
CA ILE A 40 -10.88 4.62 -10.70
C ILE A 40 -10.03 4.07 -11.84
N ASN A 41 -10.63 3.70 -12.97
CA ASN A 41 -9.93 3.12 -14.11
C ASN A 41 -9.02 1.91 -13.73
N GLY A 42 -9.49 1.10 -12.77
CA GLY A 42 -8.76 -0.07 -12.26
C GLY A 42 -7.77 0.21 -11.12
N PHE A 43 -7.45 1.47 -10.83
CA PHE A 43 -6.54 1.87 -9.76
C PHE A 43 -7.28 2.40 -8.52
N ALA A 44 -6.83 2.06 -7.32
CA ALA A 44 -7.30 2.67 -6.07
C ALA A 44 -6.62 4.03 -5.89
N VAL A 45 -7.29 5.11 -6.27
CA VAL A 45 -6.71 6.46 -6.30
C VAL A 45 -7.37 7.36 -5.27
N GLY A 46 -6.55 8.09 -4.53
CA GLY A 46 -6.97 9.12 -3.58
C GLY A 46 -5.77 9.89 -3.05
N ALA A 47 -5.91 10.61 -1.95
CA ALA A 47 -4.83 11.40 -1.42
C ALA A 47 -3.99 10.65 -0.38
N GLN A 48 -2.68 10.93 -0.36
CA GLN A 48 -1.90 10.86 0.86
C GLN A 48 -2.28 12.08 1.72
N ALA A 49 -2.75 11.85 2.95
CA ALA A 49 -3.29 12.92 3.79
C ALA A 49 -2.26 14.02 4.13
N TYR A 50 -0.97 13.76 3.92
CA TYR A 50 0.09 14.77 4.08
C TYR A 50 -0.04 15.92 3.07
N SER A 51 -0.64 15.69 1.90
CA SER A 51 -1.03 16.78 0.96
C SER A 51 -1.95 17.82 1.61
N PHE A 52 -2.56 17.45 2.73
CA PHE A 52 -3.45 18.27 3.55
C PHE A 52 -2.91 18.44 4.98
N ASN A 53 -1.59 18.51 5.17
CA ASN A 53 -0.96 18.57 6.49
C ASN A 53 -1.29 19.85 7.29
N ARG A 54 -1.76 20.90 6.61
CA ARG A 54 -2.26 22.12 7.25
C ARG A 54 -3.69 21.97 7.77
N PHE A 55 -4.38 20.89 7.42
CA PHE A 55 -5.76 20.59 7.76
C PHE A 55 -5.84 19.40 8.72
N SER A 56 -7.01 19.17 9.29
CA SER A 56 -7.31 18.03 10.14
C SER A 56 -7.56 16.76 9.32
N VAL A 57 -7.56 15.60 10.00
CA VAL A 57 -7.94 14.30 9.41
C VAL A 57 -9.33 14.38 8.77
N PHE A 58 -10.30 15.01 9.46
CA PHE A 58 -11.65 15.14 8.95
C PHE A 58 -11.70 15.99 7.68
N GLU A 59 -10.95 17.10 7.66
CA GLU A 59 -10.85 17.95 6.48
C GLU A 59 -10.08 17.23 5.34
N ALA A 60 -9.05 16.42 5.66
CA ALA A 60 -8.33 15.64 4.65
C ALA A 60 -9.24 14.60 3.97
N ILE A 61 -10.14 13.95 4.71
CA ILE A 61 -11.16 13.05 4.16
C ILE A 61 -12.11 13.81 3.23
N GLU A 62 -12.63 14.97 3.66
CA GLU A 62 -13.52 15.82 2.84
C GLU A 62 -12.83 16.26 1.55
N LYS A 63 -11.61 16.79 1.66
CA LYS A 63 -10.80 17.25 0.51
C LYS A 63 -10.45 16.14 -0.45
N THR A 64 -10.19 14.93 0.06
CA THR A 64 -9.98 13.75 -0.79
C THR A 64 -11.23 13.42 -1.61
N ALA A 65 -12.41 13.46 -0.97
CA ALA A 65 -13.69 13.25 -1.68
C ALA A 65 -13.98 14.37 -2.68
N GLU A 66 -13.75 15.63 -2.31
CA GLU A 66 -13.91 16.80 -3.18
C GLU A 66 -13.02 16.72 -4.42
N ALA A 67 -11.77 16.27 -4.27
CA ALA A 67 -10.87 16.00 -5.38
C ALA A 67 -11.27 14.79 -6.24
N GLY A 68 -12.31 14.05 -5.85
CA GLY A 68 -12.82 12.88 -6.58
C GLY A 68 -12.06 11.59 -6.30
N GLY A 69 -11.21 11.56 -5.28
CA GLY A 69 -10.54 10.36 -4.77
C GLY A 69 -11.53 9.34 -4.21
N LYS A 70 -11.10 8.09 -4.08
CA LYS A 70 -11.91 6.97 -3.53
C LYS A 70 -11.26 6.32 -2.33
N VAL A 71 -9.99 6.53 -2.13
CA VAL A 71 -9.21 6.00 -1.03
C VAL A 71 -8.40 7.12 -0.37
N ILE A 72 -7.92 6.86 0.85
CA ILE A 72 -7.01 7.76 1.56
C ILE A 72 -5.92 6.94 2.23
N GLU A 73 -4.71 7.46 2.20
CA GLU A 73 -3.60 7.02 3.03
C GLU A 73 -3.39 8.04 4.14
N PHE A 74 -3.39 7.59 5.39
CA PHE A 74 -3.17 8.45 6.55
C PHE A 74 -1.70 8.47 6.94
N TYR A 75 -1.26 9.56 7.58
CA TYR A 75 0.04 9.66 8.23
C TYR A 75 -0.10 9.88 9.75
N PRO A 76 0.89 9.49 10.57
CA PRO A 76 0.83 9.65 12.02
C PRO A 76 1.00 11.11 12.45
N GLY A 77 0.20 11.54 13.42
CA GLY A 77 0.37 12.84 14.06
C GLY A 77 -0.50 13.97 13.51
N GLN A 78 -1.32 13.76 12.48
CA GLN A 78 -2.27 14.74 12.02
C GLN A 78 -3.32 15.04 13.10
N ARG A 79 -3.69 16.34 13.32
CA ARG A 79 -4.78 16.69 14.25
C ARG A 79 -6.09 16.07 13.77
N LEU A 80 -6.92 15.60 14.71
CA LEU A 80 -8.14 14.89 14.36
C LEU A 80 -9.19 15.80 13.74
N THR A 81 -9.54 16.88 14.45
CA THR A 81 -10.47 17.91 14.00
C THR A 81 -9.87 19.30 14.22
N ARG A 82 -10.54 20.32 13.70
CA ARG A 82 -10.15 21.72 13.93
C ARG A 82 -10.44 22.16 15.36
N GLU A 83 -11.52 21.66 15.93
CA GLU A 83 -12.01 21.96 17.27
C GLU A 83 -11.21 21.27 18.38
N GLU A 84 -10.53 20.16 18.03
CA GLU A 84 -9.70 19.36 18.94
C GLU A 84 -8.23 19.35 18.50
N PRO A 85 -7.53 20.49 18.53
CA PRO A 85 -6.21 20.64 17.92
C PRO A 85 -5.11 19.79 18.60
N ASN A 86 -5.34 19.33 19.83
CA ASN A 86 -4.39 18.50 20.59
C ASN A 86 -4.63 17.00 20.42
N LEU A 87 -5.80 16.60 19.89
CA LEU A 87 -6.10 15.20 19.61
C LEU A 87 -5.47 14.79 18.29
N ARG A 88 -4.54 13.82 18.35
CA ARG A 88 -3.75 13.38 17.20
C ARG A 88 -4.19 12.01 16.72
N TRP A 89 -4.29 11.90 15.40
CA TRP A 89 -4.49 10.63 14.71
C TRP A 89 -3.17 9.86 14.61
N ASN A 90 -3.10 8.72 15.26
CA ASN A 90 -1.97 7.80 15.19
C ASN A 90 -2.39 6.40 15.65
N HIS A 91 -1.48 5.44 15.61
CA HIS A 91 -1.71 4.05 16.02
C HIS A 91 -1.92 3.84 17.54
N GLY A 92 -1.90 4.91 18.34
CA GLY A 92 -2.33 4.92 19.75
C GLY A 92 -3.74 5.50 19.94
N ALA A 93 -4.49 5.78 18.86
CA ALA A 93 -5.85 6.31 18.95
C ALA A 93 -6.80 5.32 19.65
N GLY A 94 -7.65 5.83 20.53
CA GLY A 94 -8.70 5.06 21.18
C GLY A 94 -9.84 4.68 20.23
N GLU A 95 -10.63 3.67 20.60
CA GLU A 95 -11.74 3.16 19.76
C GLU A 95 -12.80 4.22 19.43
N ASP A 96 -13.05 5.15 20.33
CA ASP A 96 -13.95 6.29 20.09
C ASP A 96 -13.46 7.18 18.95
N VAL A 97 -12.15 7.47 18.92
CA VAL A 97 -11.51 8.26 17.85
C VAL A 97 -11.54 7.50 16.54
N ILE A 98 -11.22 6.19 16.56
CA ILE A 98 -11.25 5.33 15.38
C ILE A 98 -12.67 5.30 14.80
N THR A 99 -13.68 5.08 15.62
CA THR A 99 -15.09 5.05 15.19
C THR A 99 -15.49 6.37 14.53
N ARG A 100 -15.14 7.52 15.09
CA ARG A 100 -15.42 8.84 14.50
C ARG A 100 -14.79 9.01 13.12
N VAL A 101 -13.56 8.51 12.93
CA VAL A 101 -12.88 8.54 11.63
C VAL A 101 -13.58 7.61 10.64
N GLU A 102 -13.97 6.40 11.05
CA GLU A 102 -14.71 5.45 10.20
C GLU A 102 -16.07 6.01 9.76
N GLU A 103 -16.80 6.65 10.66
CA GLU A 103 -18.06 7.35 10.32
C GLU A 103 -17.84 8.47 9.30
N LYS A 104 -16.76 9.24 9.47
CA LYS A 104 -16.39 10.31 8.53
C LYS A 104 -16.03 9.75 7.16
N LEU A 105 -15.22 8.68 7.10
CA LEU A 105 -14.88 7.96 5.87
C LEU A 105 -16.13 7.44 5.15
N LYS A 106 -17.01 6.77 5.89
CA LYS A 106 -18.29 6.24 5.38
C LYS A 106 -19.17 7.34 4.81
N LYS A 107 -19.31 8.47 5.54
CA LYS A 107 -20.11 9.63 5.09
C LYS A 107 -19.65 10.18 3.74
N HIS A 108 -18.34 10.14 3.47
CA HIS A 108 -17.75 10.67 2.23
C HIS A 108 -17.47 9.60 1.17
N GLY A 109 -17.78 8.32 1.45
CA GLY A 109 -17.54 7.21 0.53
C GLY A 109 -16.05 6.96 0.24
N ILE A 110 -15.19 7.26 1.21
CA ILE A 110 -13.73 7.08 1.15
C ILE A 110 -13.35 5.83 1.97
N LYS A 111 -12.44 4.99 1.46
CA LYS A 111 -11.84 3.88 2.19
C LYS A 111 -10.41 4.24 2.61
N ALA A 112 -10.10 4.09 3.89
CA ALA A 112 -8.70 4.08 4.33
C ALA A 112 -8.03 2.81 3.81
N VAL A 113 -6.86 2.94 3.20
CA VAL A 113 -6.15 1.80 2.56
C VAL A 113 -4.71 1.66 2.99
N ASN A 114 -4.10 2.71 3.53
CA ASN A 114 -2.70 2.70 3.90
C ASN A 114 -2.43 3.65 5.08
N TYR A 115 -1.36 3.39 5.81
CA TYR A 115 -0.91 4.21 6.93
C TYR A 115 0.60 4.36 6.92
N GLY A 116 1.07 5.58 6.74
CA GLY A 116 2.49 5.92 6.69
C GLY A 116 2.76 7.34 6.17
N VAL A 117 4.01 7.83 6.23
CA VAL A 117 5.19 7.01 6.55
C VAL A 117 5.29 6.88 8.08
N VAL A 118 5.35 5.67 8.58
CA VAL A 118 5.42 5.37 10.01
C VAL A 118 6.69 4.60 10.34
N SER A 119 7.23 4.83 11.55
CA SER A 119 8.38 4.11 12.09
C SER A 119 8.05 3.58 13.47
N GLY A 120 8.48 2.36 13.78
CA GLY A 120 8.38 1.75 15.11
C GLY A 120 9.78 1.60 15.71
N LYS A 121 9.98 2.03 16.96
CA LYS A 121 11.29 1.94 17.64
C LYS A 121 11.70 0.49 17.94
N ASP A 122 10.73 -0.36 18.29
CA ASP A 122 10.91 -1.75 18.71
C ASP A 122 9.76 -2.66 18.25
N GLN A 123 9.85 -3.94 18.61
CA GLN A 123 8.84 -4.94 18.26
C GLN A 123 7.45 -4.63 18.83
N TRP A 124 7.37 -4.05 20.03
CA TRP A 124 6.10 -3.72 20.67
C TRP A 124 5.37 -2.59 19.90
N GLU A 125 6.10 -1.56 19.50
CA GLU A 125 5.53 -0.46 18.72
C GLU A 125 5.11 -0.94 17.33
N TRP A 126 5.92 -1.76 16.66
CA TRP A 126 5.52 -2.39 15.39
C TRP A 126 4.26 -3.25 15.54
N GLU A 127 4.14 -4.04 16.60
CA GLU A 127 2.93 -4.81 16.90
C GLU A 127 1.70 -3.89 17.03
N ASN A 128 1.82 -2.71 17.68
CA ASN A 128 0.72 -1.75 17.80
C ASN A 128 0.36 -1.10 16.45
N ILE A 129 1.35 -0.80 15.62
CA ILE A 129 1.11 -0.30 14.25
C ILE A 129 0.30 -1.33 13.44
N PHE A 130 0.67 -2.62 13.52
CA PHE A 130 -0.06 -3.67 12.81
C PHE A 130 -1.47 -3.90 13.37
N LYS A 131 -1.67 -3.85 14.69
CA LYS A 131 -3.01 -3.91 15.32
C LYS A 131 -3.92 -2.78 14.85
N PHE A 132 -3.37 -1.58 14.78
CA PHE A 132 -4.10 -0.42 14.25
C PHE A 132 -4.47 -0.59 12.77
N ALA A 133 -3.54 -1.06 11.95
CA ALA A 133 -3.77 -1.33 10.54
C ALA A 133 -4.82 -2.44 10.34
N ASP A 134 -4.77 -3.51 11.14
CA ASP A 134 -5.77 -4.60 11.12
C ASP A 134 -7.15 -4.10 11.58
N ARG A 135 -7.20 -3.28 12.65
CA ARG A 135 -8.45 -2.68 13.14
C ARG A 135 -9.16 -1.85 12.07
N LEU A 136 -8.41 -1.14 11.22
CA LEU A 136 -8.92 -0.34 10.11
C LEU A 136 -9.05 -1.12 8.79
N LYS A 137 -8.67 -2.41 8.77
CA LYS A 137 -8.64 -3.24 7.56
C LYS A 137 -7.86 -2.57 6.42
N LEU A 138 -6.67 -2.06 6.75
CA LEU A 138 -5.79 -1.43 5.78
C LEU A 138 -5.17 -2.46 4.83
N TYR A 139 -4.95 -2.05 3.60
CA TYR A 139 -4.26 -2.84 2.59
C TYR A 139 -2.75 -2.93 2.86
N ALA A 140 -2.14 -1.84 3.33
CA ALA A 140 -0.70 -1.76 3.56
C ALA A 140 -0.33 -0.78 4.69
N ILE A 141 0.92 -0.89 5.13
CA ILE A 141 1.64 0.06 5.97
C ILE A 141 2.82 0.57 5.17
N THR A 142 3.07 1.88 5.17
CA THR A 142 4.22 2.52 4.51
C THR A 142 5.27 2.94 5.53
N THR A 143 6.55 2.59 5.30
CA THR A 143 7.66 2.87 6.22
C THR A 143 8.98 3.06 5.48
N GLU A 144 9.98 3.69 6.15
CA GLU A 144 11.38 3.71 5.71
C GLU A 144 12.27 2.74 6.52
N ASP A 145 11.70 2.00 7.46
CA ASP A 145 12.43 1.11 8.38
C ASP A 145 12.93 -0.19 7.69
N ALA A 146 13.59 -0.06 6.53
CA ALA A 146 14.12 -1.20 5.78
C ALA A 146 15.10 -2.09 6.60
N THR A 147 15.75 -1.53 7.61
CA THR A 147 16.65 -2.27 8.50
C THR A 147 15.92 -3.11 9.56
N LYS A 148 14.61 -2.88 9.75
CA LYS A 148 13.78 -3.57 10.75
C LYS A 148 12.93 -4.70 10.16
N LEU A 149 13.17 -5.11 8.92
CA LEU A 149 12.38 -6.14 8.24
C LEU A 149 12.37 -7.49 8.99
N ASN A 150 13.38 -7.79 9.79
CA ASN A 150 13.38 -9.01 10.63
C ASN A 150 12.31 -8.97 11.74
N ILE A 151 11.93 -7.78 12.21
CA ILE A 151 10.83 -7.56 13.16
C ILE A 151 9.50 -7.48 12.43
N ILE A 152 9.48 -6.83 11.27
CA ILE A 152 8.28 -6.54 10.48
C ILE A 152 7.72 -7.79 9.79
N GLU A 153 8.57 -8.63 9.20
CA GLU A 153 8.12 -9.78 8.40
C GLU A 153 7.27 -10.81 9.17
N PRO A 154 7.58 -11.18 10.42
CA PRO A 154 6.68 -12.01 11.23
C PRO A 154 5.28 -11.38 11.42
N LEU A 155 5.21 -10.05 11.55
CA LEU A 155 3.94 -9.32 11.70
C LEU A 155 3.16 -9.26 10.37
N VAL A 156 3.84 -9.09 9.23
CA VAL A 156 3.24 -9.24 7.90
C VAL A 156 2.53 -10.58 7.77
N LYS A 157 3.17 -11.67 8.20
CA LYS A 157 2.59 -13.02 8.15
C LYS A 157 1.44 -13.20 9.14
N LYS A 158 1.57 -12.63 10.35
CA LYS A 158 0.57 -12.74 11.42
C LYS A 158 -0.73 -12.01 11.10
N TYR A 159 -0.63 -10.79 10.59
CA TYR A 159 -1.76 -9.91 10.33
C TYR A 159 -2.25 -9.94 8.88
N ASP A 160 -1.50 -10.59 7.99
CA ASP A 160 -1.75 -10.61 6.54
C ASP A 160 -1.84 -9.18 5.93
N ILE A 161 -1.01 -8.25 6.41
CA ILE A 161 -0.94 -6.86 5.95
C ILE A 161 0.38 -6.64 5.21
N ARG A 162 0.33 -5.95 4.09
CA ARG A 162 1.49 -5.60 3.28
C ARG A 162 2.32 -4.50 3.94
N VAL A 163 3.62 -4.49 3.66
CA VAL A 163 4.52 -3.40 4.06
C VAL A 163 5.25 -2.86 2.84
N ALA A 164 5.15 -1.56 2.65
CA ALA A 164 5.74 -0.83 1.55
C ALA A 164 6.88 0.06 2.04
N ILE A 165 8.10 -0.19 1.58
CA ILE A 165 9.27 0.63 1.89
C ILE A 165 9.23 1.87 1.01
N HIS A 166 9.11 3.03 1.65
CA HIS A 166 9.02 4.33 1.00
C HIS A 166 10.40 4.88 0.64
N ASN A 167 10.52 5.48 -0.51
CA ASN A 167 11.71 6.22 -0.93
C ASN A 167 11.51 7.72 -0.77
N HIS A 168 12.37 8.38 0.04
CA HIS A 168 12.57 9.84 0.00
C HIS A 168 13.72 10.21 -0.93
N PRO A 169 13.94 11.51 -1.20
CA PRO A 169 15.06 11.93 -2.03
C PRO A 169 16.42 11.48 -1.47
N ARG A 170 17.35 11.24 -2.38
CA ARG A 170 18.75 10.97 -2.03
C ARG A 170 19.29 12.07 -1.12
N LYS A 171 19.96 11.67 -0.04
CA LYS A 171 20.66 12.56 0.90
C LYS A 171 22.16 12.55 0.58
N PRO A 172 22.71 13.55 -0.12
CA PRO A 172 24.13 13.55 -0.54
C PRO A 172 25.12 13.44 0.63
N ASN A 173 24.75 13.97 1.80
CA ASN A 173 25.58 13.99 3.00
C ASN A 173 25.34 12.81 3.94
N ASP A 174 24.47 11.87 3.58
CA ASP A 174 24.18 10.66 4.34
C ASP A 174 24.25 9.42 3.44
N PRO A 175 25.44 8.84 3.25
CA PRO A 175 25.62 7.66 2.41
C PRO A 175 24.96 6.40 3.00
N GLY A 176 24.58 6.43 4.30
CA GLY A 176 23.82 5.35 4.96
C GLY A 176 22.34 5.36 4.60
N TYR A 177 21.81 6.48 4.15
CA TYR A 177 20.41 6.60 3.72
C TYR A 177 20.23 6.04 2.31
N LYS A 178 19.70 4.83 2.18
CA LYS A 178 19.68 4.06 0.92
C LYS A 178 18.30 3.84 0.34
N VAL A 179 17.21 4.11 1.07
CA VAL A 179 15.84 3.79 0.61
C VAL A 179 15.42 4.55 -0.66
N TRP A 180 16.14 5.60 -1.04
CA TRP A 180 15.94 6.31 -2.31
C TRP A 180 16.30 5.46 -3.54
N ASP A 181 17.19 4.45 -3.38
CA ASP A 181 17.70 3.62 -4.47
C ASP A 181 16.81 2.37 -4.66
N PRO A 182 16.16 2.20 -5.82
CA PRO A 182 15.34 1.03 -6.08
C PRO A 182 16.13 -0.29 -6.08
N HIS A 183 17.44 -0.26 -6.36
CA HIS A 183 18.31 -1.44 -6.23
C HIS A 183 18.43 -1.90 -4.77
N TYR A 184 18.55 -0.95 -3.84
CA TYR A 184 18.58 -1.28 -2.41
C TYR A 184 17.26 -1.91 -1.96
N ILE A 185 16.11 -1.43 -2.46
CA ILE A 185 14.81 -2.05 -2.15
C ILE A 185 14.76 -3.50 -2.65
N LEU A 186 15.25 -3.78 -3.85
CA LEU A 186 15.37 -5.16 -4.35
C LEU A 186 16.28 -6.01 -3.46
N GLU A 187 17.41 -5.48 -3.02
CA GLU A 187 18.36 -6.17 -2.15
C GLU A 187 17.69 -6.57 -0.82
N VAL A 188 17.07 -5.62 -0.11
CA VAL A 188 16.50 -5.86 1.22
C VAL A 188 15.21 -6.70 1.19
N THR A 189 14.52 -6.75 0.05
CA THR A 189 13.31 -7.56 -0.13
C THR A 189 13.58 -8.94 -0.73
N LYS A 190 14.82 -9.21 -1.18
CA LYS A 190 15.20 -10.49 -1.76
C LYS A 190 14.99 -11.64 -0.77
N GLY A 191 14.21 -12.66 -1.17
CA GLY A 191 13.90 -13.82 -0.35
C GLY A 191 12.92 -13.59 0.79
N ARG A 192 12.38 -12.38 0.95
CA ARG A 192 11.33 -12.06 1.91
C ARG A 192 9.94 -12.31 1.35
N ASP A 193 8.98 -12.33 2.24
CA ASP A 193 7.55 -12.44 1.91
C ASP A 193 7.16 -11.46 0.79
N GLU A 194 6.34 -11.91 -0.15
CA GLU A 194 5.92 -11.11 -1.31
C GLU A 194 5.10 -9.87 -0.94
N ARG A 195 4.53 -9.85 0.28
CA ARG A 195 3.81 -8.71 0.84
C ARG A 195 4.72 -7.59 1.34
N ILE A 196 6.04 -7.76 1.25
CA ILE A 196 7.04 -6.73 1.55
C ILE A 196 7.62 -6.22 0.23
N GLY A 197 7.51 -4.93 -0.01
CA GLY A 197 7.97 -4.32 -1.26
C GLY A 197 8.16 -2.81 -1.14
N ALA A 198 7.97 -2.11 -2.24
CA ALA A 198 8.16 -0.67 -2.36
C ALA A 198 6.83 0.11 -2.25
N CYS A 199 6.87 1.24 -1.56
CA CYS A 199 6.00 2.38 -1.85
C CYS A 199 6.75 3.27 -2.86
N ALA A 200 6.32 3.24 -4.12
CA ALA A 200 6.99 3.93 -5.20
C ALA A 200 6.66 5.44 -5.18
N ASP A 201 7.53 6.26 -4.55
CA ASP A 201 7.39 7.71 -4.64
C ASP A 201 8.06 8.22 -5.92
N THR A 202 7.23 8.52 -6.91
CA THR A 202 7.70 8.96 -8.23
C THR A 202 8.36 10.33 -8.19
N GLY A 203 7.90 11.24 -7.33
CA GLY A 203 8.48 12.59 -7.21
C GLY A 203 9.83 12.60 -6.51
N HIS A 204 9.99 11.76 -5.50
CA HIS A 204 11.27 11.64 -4.81
C HIS A 204 12.35 10.99 -5.68
N TRP A 205 11.95 10.07 -6.58
CA TRP A 205 12.87 9.58 -7.61
C TRP A 205 13.25 10.70 -8.58
N GLN A 206 12.27 11.51 -9.05
CA GLN A 206 12.57 12.66 -9.92
C GLN A 206 13.53 13.64 -9.22
N THR A 207 13.30 13.93 -7.93
CA THR A 207 14.21 14.78 -7.13
C THR A 207 15.62 14.17 -7.02
N SER A 208 15.74 12.85 -7.02
CA SER A 208 17.00 12.11 -6.99
C SER A 208 17.66 11.97 -8.37
N GLY A 209 17.04 12.49 -9.42
CA GLY A 209 17.51 12.36 -10.81
C GLY A 209 17.21 11.01 -11.44
N LEU A 210 16.29 10.22 -10.87
CA LEU A 210 15.91 8.90 -11.37
C LEU A 210 14.59 8.98 -12.16
N ASP A 211 14.54 8.23 -13.28
CA ASP A 211 13.32 8.07 -14.07
C ASP A 211 12.34 7.13 -13.36
N PRO A 212 11.13 7.59 -12.97
CA PRO A 212 10.15 6.76 -12.28
C PRO A 212 9.75 5.50 -13.07
N LEU A 213 9.65 5.58 -14.39
CA LEU A 213 9.33 4.43 -15.22
C LEU A 213 10.41 3.35 -15.15
N PHE A 214 11.69 3.76 -15.16
CA PHE A 214 12.79 2.82 -14.94
C PHE A 214 12.71 2.15 -13.58
N CYS A 215 12.48 2.93 -12.51
CA CYS A 215 12.39 2.42 -11.15
C CYS A 215 11.25 1.42 -10.97
N VAL A 216 10.05 1.72 -11.49
CA VAL A 216 8.90 0.81 -11.44
C VAL A 216 9.14 -0.47 -12.23
N LYS A 217 9.79 -0.40 -13.39
CA LYS A 217 10.18 -1.59 -14.17
C LYS A 217 11.20 -2.46 -13.41
N LEU A 218 12.19 -1.83 -12.78
CA LEU A 218 13.20 -2.52 -11.98
C LEU A 218 12.56 -3.25 -10.79
N LEU A 219 11.58 -2.61 -10.12
CA LEU A 219 10.86 -3.14 -8.98
C LEU A 219 9.68 -4.07 -9.36
N LYS A 220 9.68 -4.63 -10.57
CA LYS A 220 8.60 -5.50 -11.04
C LYS A 220 8.25 -6.60 -10.03
N GLY A 221 6.96 -6.66 -9.65
CA GLY A 221 6.43 -7.62 -8.69
C GLY A 221 6.71 -7.25 -7.22
N ARG A 222 7.30 -6.07 -6.96
CA ARG A 222 7.59 -5.58 -5.61
C ARG A 222 6.96 -4.21 -5.31
N VAL A 223 6.24 -3.60 -6.24
CA VAL A 223 5.51 -2.35 -5.96
C VAL A 223 4.21 -2.67 -5.24
N ILE A 224 4.11 -2.30 -3.96
CA ILE A 224 2.95 -2.52 -3.08
C ILE A 224 2.00 -1.34 -3.11
N SER A 225 2.53 -0.12 -3.08
CA SER A 225 1.78 1.14 -3.14
C SER A 225 2.59 2.21 -3.89
N SER A 226 1.99 3.36 -4.14
CA SER A 226 2.71 4.47 -4.75
C SER A 226 2.29 5.79 -4.09
N HIS A 227 3.28 6.60 -3.70
CA HIS A 227 3.13 8.05 -3.56
C HIS A 227 3.42 8.66 -4.92
N MET A 228 2.37 8.97 -5.65
CA MET A 228 2.56 9.48 -7.00
C MET A 228 2.65 11.00 -6.99
N LYS A 229 3.69 11.51 -7.61
CA LYS A 229 3.99 12.94 -7.78
C LYS A 229 4.52 13.15 -9.20
N ASP A 230 4.20 14.29 -9.79
CA ASP A 230 4.86 14.79 -10.99
C ASP A 230 5.57 16.10 -10.66
N LYS A 231 6.74 16.34 -11.21
CA LYS A 231 7.52 17.53 -10.91
C LYS A 231 7.84 18.30 -12.18
N THR A 232 8.09 19.61 -12.02
CA THR A 232 8.44 20.49 -13.14
C THR A 232 9.68 20.03 -13.88
N GLU A 233 10.70 19.57 -13.15
CA GLU A 233 11.99 19.10 -13.70
C GLU A 233 12.60 18.04 -12.77
N PHE A 234 13.65 17.36 -13.24
CA PHE A 234 14.47 16.50 -12.41
C PHE A 234 15.39 17.30 -11.50
N GLY A 235 15.69 16.76 -10.32
CA GLY A 235 16.61 17.36 -9.37
C GLY A 235 15.94 18.07 -8.20
N THR A 236 16.74 18.70 -7.35
CA THR A 236 16.29 19.40 -6.14
C THR A 236 15.75 20.81 -6.46
N GLY A 237 14.92 21.36 -5.54
CA GLY A 237 14.36 22.71 -5.68
C GLY A 237 13.12 22.80 -6.59
N GLN A 238 12.66 21.67 -7.11
CA GLN A 238 11.48 21.59 -7.97
C GLN A 238 10.20 21.39 -7.15
N HIS A 239 9.07 21.81 -7.68
CA HIS A 239 7.78 21.64 -7.03
C HIS A 239 6.87 20.67 -7.77
N ASP A 240 5.85 20.18 -7.09
CA ASP A 240 4.86 19.29 -7.66
C ASP A 240 3.92 20.05 -8.61
N VAL A 241 3.53 19.36 -9.67
CA VAL A 241 2.56 19.83 -10.66
C VAL A 241 1.50 18.74 -10.90
N PRO A 242 0.33 19.08 -11.44
CA PRO A 242 -0.66 18.08 -11.82
C PRO A 242 -0.09 17.01 -12.75
N TYR A 243 -0.52 15.77 -12.55
CA TYR A 243 -0.04 14.62 -13.33
C TYR A 243 -0.12 14.84 -14.83
N GLY A 244 0.94 14.46 -15.54
CA GLY A 244 1.07 14.59 -16.99
C GLY A 244 1.49 15.97 -17.47
N THR A 245 1.73 16.92 -16.55
CA THR A 245 2.25 18.25 -16.89
C THR A 245 3.72 18.46 -16.54
N GLY A 246 4.31 17.47 -15.84
CA GLY A 246 5.72 17.46 -15.46
C GLY A 246 6.55 16.46 -16.28
N VAL A 247 7.72 16.13 -15.72
CA VAL A 247 8.74 15.30 -16.39
C VAL A 247 8.64 13.80 -16.04
N GLY A 248 7.75 13.40 -15.10
CA GLY A 248 7.68 12.04 -14.55
C GLY A 248 7.13 10.97 -15.49
N ARG A 249 6.60 11.36 -16.66
CA ARG A 249 6.01 10.43 -17.66
C ARG A 249 4.96 9.49 -17.05
N LEU A 250 4.12 10.01 -16.14
CA LEU A 250 3.23 9.21 -15.29
C LEU A 250 2.22 8.35 -16.06
N GLY A 251 1.86 8.72 -17.28
CA GLY A 251 1.06 7.85 -18.15
C GLY A 251 1.75 6.50 -18.42
N LEU A 252 3.05 6.51 -18.74
CA LEU A 252 3.83 5.29 -18.95
C LEU A 252 4.05 4.52 -17.64
N VAL A 253 4.12 5.21 -16.50
CA VAL A 253 4.18 4.59 -15.17
C VAL A 253 2.87 3.84 -14.88
N LEU A 254 1.71 4.45 -15.15
CA LEU A 254 0.40 3.78 -15.00
C LEU A 254 0.27 2.56 -15.91
N ASP A 255 0.73 2.65 -17.17
CA ASP A 255 0.73 1.51 -18.10
C ASP A 255 1.59 0.36 -17.58
N GLU A 256 2.76 0.68 -17.05
CA GLU A 256 3.66 -0.35 -16.49
C GLU A 256 3.09 -0.98 -15.21
N LEU A 257 2.52 -0.18 -14.30
CA LEU A 257 1.83 -0.69 -13.10
C LEU A 257 0.67 -1.62 -13.48
N LYS A 258 -0.15 -1.22 -14.47
CA LYS A 258 -1.25 -2.05 -14.98
C LYS A 258 -0.74 -3.37 -15.57
N LYS A 259 0.34 -3.31 -16.38
CA LYS A 259 0.99 -4.48 -16.97
C LYS A 259 1.54 -5.44 -15.91
N GLN A 260 2.00 -4.92 -14.78
CA GLN A 260 2.49 -5.71 -13.66
C GLN A 260 1.36 -6.30 -12.78
N GLY A 261 0.09 -5.97 -13.03
CA GLY A 261 -1.03 -6.40 -12.20
C GLY A 261 -1.07 -5.70 -10.84
N PHE A 262 -0.68 -4.42 -10.79
CA PHE A 262 -0.68 -3.63 -9.56
C PHE A 262 -2.08 -3.53 -8.95
N GLU A 263 -2.23 -3.94 -7.70
CA GLU A 263 -3.48 -3.94 -6.94
C GLU A 263 -3.54 -2.90 -5.82
N GLY A 264 -2.42 -2.24 -5.54
CA GLY A 264 -2.26 -1.28 -4.45
C GLY A 264 -2.92 0.07 -4.68
N ASN A 265 -2.66 0.99 -3.75
CA ASN A 265 -3.15 2.36 -3.85
C ASN A 265 -2.14 3.26 -4.57
N ILE A 266 -2.69 4.20 -5.33
CA ILE A 266 -2.01 5.39 -5.82
C ILE A 266 -2.45 6.53 -4.91
N SER A 267 -1.57 6.92 -3.99
CA SER A 267 -1.75 8.08 -3.13
C SER A 267 -1.19 9.31 -3.83
N VAL A 268 -2.07 10.23 -4.22
CA VAL A 268 -1.64 11.56 -4.69
C VAL A 268 -1.01 12.27 -3.51
N GLU A 269 0.30 12.42 -3.52
CA GLU A 269 1.02 13.21 -2.52
C GLU A 269 1.51 14.50 -3.17
N TYR A 270 0.76 15.58 -2.94
CA TYR A 270 0.98 16.88 -3.60
C TYR A 270 1.51 17.88 -2.57
N GLU A 271 2.81 18.12 -2.60
CA GLU A 271 3.53 18.90 -1.61
C GLU A 271 3.78 20.36 -2.08
N TYR A 272 2.77 20.94 -2.69
CA TYR A 272 2.80 22.31 -3.17
C TYR A 272 1.42 22.95 -3.02
N ASN A 273 1.34 24.29 -3.00
CA ASN A 273 0.08 25.03 -2.85
C ASN A 273 -0.77 24.54 -1.66
N TRP A 274 -0.13 24.38 -0.52
CA TRP A 274 -0.63 23.68 0.68
C TRP A 274 -2.01 24.15 1.18
N ASP A 275 -2.36 25.43 0.97
CA ASP A 275 -3.63 25.99 1.43
C ASP A 275 -4.75 25.74 0.43
N ASN A 276 -4.42 25.48 -0.85
CA ASN A 276 -5.40 25.30 -1.93
C ASN A 276 -4.96 24.22 -2.92
N SER A 277 -4.57 23.04 -2.44
CA SER A 277 -4.10 21.92 -3.28
C SER A 277 -5.22 21.09 -3.93
N VAL A 278 -6.47 21.20 -3.45
CA VAL A 278 -7.60 20.40 -3.96
C VAL A 278 -7.80 20.48 -5.47
N PRO A 279 -7.77 21.68 -6.12
CA PRO A 279 -7.93 21.74 -7.58
C PRO A 279 -6.84 20.99 -8.36
N ASP A 280 -5.61 20.97 -7.86
CA ASP A 280 -4.48 20.28 -8.50
C ASP A 280 -4.52 18.78 -8.24
N ILE A 281 -4.87 18.37 -7.01
CA ILE A 281 -5.11 16.96 -6.67
C ILE A 281 -6.26 16.39 -7.52
N LYS A 282 -7.33 17.18 -7.73
CA LYS A 282 -8.43 16.80 -8.63
C LYS A 282 -7.93 16.54 -10.06
N LYS A 283 -7.05 17.39 -10.61
CA LYS A 283 -6.45 17.15 -11.92
C LYS A 283 -5.64 15.85 -11.96
N CYS A 284 -4.92 15.53 -10.85
CA CYS A 284 -4.20 14.26 -10.72
C CYS A 284 -5.16 13.05 -10.75
N VAL A 285 -6.26 13.11 -10.01
CA VAL A 285 -7.29 12.05 -10.00
C VAL A 285 -7.95 11.92 -11.38
N ASP A 286 -8.27 13.05 -12.04
CA ASP A 286 -8.86 13.08 -13.37
C ASP A 286 -7.91 12.54 -14.44
N PHE A 287 -6.60 12.78 -14.32
CA PHE A 287 -5.58 12.19 -15.18
C PHE A 287 -5.64 10.66 -15.14
N VAL A 288 -5.71 10.05 -13.94
CA VAL A 288 -5.84 8.60 -13.83
C VAL A 288 -7.19 8.11 -14.37
N ARG A 289 -8.27 8.84 -14.12
CA ARG A 289 -9.63 8.50 -14.64
C ARG A 289 -9.67 8.45 -16.15
N GLN A 290 -8.97 9.37 -16.81
CA GLN A 290 -8.97 9.52 -18.27
C GLN A 290 -7.86 8.71 -18.95
N HIS A 291 -6.93 8.12 -18.18
CA HIS A 291 -5.81 7.39 -18.72
C HIS A 291 -6.27 6.18 -19.55
N GLY A 292 -5.77 6.09 -20.80
CA GLY A 292 -6.14 5.02 -21.74
C GLY A 292 -7.53 5.18 -22.38
N ALA A 293 -8.29 6.25 -22.08
CA ALA A 293 -9.46 6.60 -22.88
C ALA A 293 -9.00 7.05 -24.28
N ALA A 294 -9.59 6.47 -25.30
CA ALA A 294 -9.33 6.93 -26.68
C ALA A 294 -9.64 8.44 -26.78
N LYS A 295 -8.67 9.19 -27.26
CA LYS A 295 -8.87 10.62 -27.60
C LYS A 295 -9.69 10.73 -28.86
#